data_13ff77083cfd78b56e5b420f0548cd2f
#
_entry.id   13ff77083cfd78b56e5b420f0548cd2f
#
_cell.length_a   1.000
_cell.length_b   1.000
_cell.length_c   1.000
_cell.angle_alpha   90.00
_cell.angle_beta   90.00
_cell.angle_gamma   90.00
#
_symmetry.space_group_name_H-M   'P 1'
#
loop_
_entity.id
_entity.type
_entity.pdbx_description
1 polymer ?
#
loop_
_entity_poly.entity_id
_entity_poly.type
_entity_poly.pdbx_seq_one_letter_code
_entity_poly.pdbx_strand_id
1 'polypeptide(L)'
;MSIPVDYGTMTEIQMQPDEVEYITGCIKAMGPEGKMVEWGSGGSTVKWLETMTDQQKLVTIEHSPDWQMKVSGYINTRSDINDRFTYIFKPELYGYQHGYSNINEEHPHGLDDYLVPNKNILDADIFLVDGVARATTALLMKFLSTKEDPIIFIHDYYGRERWYSWAMQFFSKSEKVGHTLVRLWK
;
A
#
# COMPACT_ATOMS: atom_id res chain seq x y z
N MET A 1 21.89 23.02 17.52
CA MET A 1 22.26 22.32 16.27
C MET A 1 21.60 20.96 16.34
N SER A 2 20.57 20.72 15.52
CA SER A 2 19.95 19.40 15.39
C SER A 2 20.91 18.51 14.60
N ILE A 3 21.26 17.35 15.16
CA ILE A 3 22.01 16.32 14.43
C ILE A 3 21.14 15.95 13.22
N PRO A 4 21.68 15.95 11.98
CA PRO A 4 20.92 15.46 10.83
C PRO A 4 20.55 14.00 11.13
N VAL A 5 19.27 13.70 11.12
CA VAL A 5 18.80 12.31 11.21
C VAL A 5 19.19 11.66 9.89
N ASP A 6 20.09 10.71 9.92
CA ASP A 6 20.41 9.86 8.77
C ASP A 6 19.20 8.94 8.54
N TYR A 7 18.36 9.26 7.55
CA TYR A 7 17.21 8.45 7.19
C TYR A 7 17.59 7.13 6.48
N GLY A 8 18.90 6.82 6.38
CA GLY A 8 19.41 5.67 5.65
C GLY A 8 19.11 5.74 4.15
N THR A 9 19.60 4.78 3.43
CA THR A 9 19.21 4.60 2.03
C THR A 9 17.85 3.90 2.01
N MET A 10 16.76 4.62 1.70
CA MET A 10 15.41 4.06 1.50
C MET A 10 15.34 3.19 0.22
N THR A 11 16.38 2.38 0.01
CA THR A 11 16.52 1.53 -1.17
C THR A 11 16.21 0.07 -0.88
N GLU A 12 16.10 -0.30 0.39
CA GLU A 12 15.78 -1.68 0.76
C GLU A 12 14.27 -1.92 0.62
N ILE A 13 13.90 -2.71 -0.39
CA ILE A 13 12.52 -3.11 -0.65
C ILE A 13 12.33 -4.52 -0.08
N GLN A 14 11.35 -4.68 0.81
CA GLN A 14 11.03 -5.96 1.45
C GLN A 14 10.05 -6.78 0.59
N MET A 15 10.24 -6.76 -0.72
CA MET A 15 9.52 -7.59 -1.69
C MET A 15 10.53 -8.34 -2.55
N GLN A 16 10.12 -9.46 -3.13
CA GLN A 16 10.97 -10.18 -4.06
C GLN A 16 11.14 -9.39 -5.37
N PRO A 17 12.29 -9.50 -6.05
CA PRO A 17 12.58 -8.71 -7.26
C PRO A 17 11.54 -8.88 -8.38
N ASP A 18 11.02 -10.09 -8.56
CA ASP A 18 10.00 -10.41 -9.56
C ASP A 18 8.64 -9.78 -9.24
N GLU A 19 8.28 -9.67 -7.96
CA GLU A 19 7.08 -8.97 -7.49
C GLU A 19 7.20 -7.46 -7.74
N VAL A 20 8.38 -6.88 -7.43
CA VAL A 20 8.68 -5.47 -7.70
C VAL A 20 8.62 -5.17 -9.20
N GLU A 21 9.19 -6.04 -10.03
CA GLU A 21 9.16 -5.90 -11.49
C GLU A 21 7.73 -5.94 -12.02
N TYR A 22 6.91 -6.87 -11.53
CA TYR A 22 5.51 -7.01 -11.94
C TYR A 22 4.69 -5.75 -11.60
N ILE A 23 4.77 -5.26 -10.35
CA ILE A 23 4.07 -4.04 -9.93
C ILE A 23 4.57 -2.83 -10.73
N THR A 24 5.89 -2.73 -10.94
CA THR A 24 6.51 -1.69 -11.78
C THR A 24 5.92 -1.69 -13.21
N GLY A 25 5.73 -2.88 -13.78
CA GLY A 25 5.06 -3.05 -15.08
C GLY A 25 3.63 -2.52 -15.08
N CYS A 26 2.86 -2.82 -14.03
CA CYS A 26 1.50 -2.31 -13.86
C CYS A 26 1.47 -0.78 -13.71
N ILE A 27 2.39 -0.19 -12.94
CA ILE A 27 2.49 1.28 -12.78
C ILE A 27 2.78 1.95 -14.13
N LYS A 28 3.71 1.41 -14.92
CA LYS A 28 4.03 1.93 -16.25
C LYS A 28 2.87 1.81 -17.24
N ALA A 29 2.00 0.82 -17.04
CA ALA A 29 0.81 0.60 -17.86
C ALA A 29 -0.40 1.47 -17.45
N MET A 30 -0.36 2.13 -16.28
CA MET A 30 -1.39 3.11 -15.91
C MET A 30 -1.43 4.26 -16.93
N GLY A 31 -2.59 4.85 -17.12
CA GLY A 31 -2.73 6.08 -17.89
C GLY A 31 -1.88 7.24 -17.34
N PRO A 32 -1.71 8.31 -18.10
CA PRO A 32 -0.83 9.43 -17.72
C PRO A 32 -1.22 10.07 -16.38
N GLU A 33 -2.49 10.11 -16.02
CA GLU A 33 -3.01 10.62 -14.75
C GLU A 33 -3.36 9.50 -13.77
N GLY A 34 -2.77 8.32 -13.94
CA GLY A 34 -3.04 7.14 -13.12
C GLY A 34 -2.71 7.36 -11.65
N LYS A 35 -3.47 6.71 -10.79
CA LYS A 35 -3.32 6.77 -9.34
C LYS A 35 -3.09 5.39 -8.76
N MET A 36 -2.11 5.31 -7.87
CA MET A 36 -1.88 4.15 -7.01
C MET A 36 -2.14 4.52 -5.56
N VAL A 37 -2.72 3.61 -4.82
CA VAL A 37 -2.88 3.70 -3.36
C VAL A 37 -2.20 2.49 -2.74
N GLU A 38 -1.36 2.73 -1.72
CA GLU A 38 -0.74 1.66 -0.94
C GLU A 38 -1.05 1.79 0.56
N TRP A 39 -1.20 0.68 1.23
CA TRP A 39 -1.22 0.56 2.68
C TRP A 39 0.07 -0.09 3.15
N GLY A 40 0.77 0.60 4.03
CA GLY A 40 2.15 0.28 4.41
C GLY A 40 3.16 1.05 3.56
N SER A 41 4.16 1.64 4.20
CA SER A 41 5.19 2.43 3.54
C SER A 41 6.59 1.86 3.75
N GLY A 42 7.50 2.13 2.82
CA GLY A 42 8.87 1.66 2.92
C GLY A 42 9.72 2.03 1.69
N GLY A 43 10.76 1.24 1.43
CA GLY A 43 11.57 1.39 0.22
C GLY A 43 10.76 1.21 -1.07
N SER A 44 9.70 0.39 -1.03
CA SER A 44 8.76 0.22 -2.13
C SER A 44 8.07 1.52 -2.52
N THR A 45 7.63 2.34 -1.54
CA THR A 45 7.02 3.66 -1.77
C THR A 45 7.90 4.55 -2.65
N VAL A 46 9.19 4.62 -2.33
CA VAL A 46 10.16 5.39 -3.13
C VAL A 46 10.29 4.84 -4.53
N LYS A 47 10.38 3.51 -4.65
CA LYS A 47 10.46 2.82 -5.94
C LYS A 47 9.26 3.09 -6.83
N TRP A 48 8.06 3.09 -6.26
CA TRP A 48 6.83 3.41 -7.01
C TRP A 48 6.87 4.84 -7.53
N LEU A 49 7.22 5.81 -6.69
CA LEU A 49 7.34 7.23 -7.08
C LEU A 49 8.40 7.44 -8.18
N GLU A 50 9.54 6.76 -8.10
CA GLU A 50 10.58 6.82 -9.14
C GLU A 50 10.15 6.16 -10.46
N THR A 51 9.20 5.23 -10.40
CA THR A 51 8.66 4.55 -11.59
C THR A 51 7.59 5.37 -12.30
N MET A 52 6.83 6.16 -11.54
CA MET A 52 5.71 6.97 -12.02
C MET A 52 6.16 8.14 -12.90
N THR A 53 5.30 8.53 -13.83
CA THR A 53 5.44 9.79 -14.59
C THR A 53 5.08 11.00 -13.72
N ASP A 54 5.38 12.20 -14.19
CA ASP A 54 5.12 13.44 -13.41
C ASP A 54 3.63 13.72 -13.15
N GLN A 55 2.73 13.11 -13.91
CA GLN A 55 1.29 13.28 -13.75
C GLN A 55 0.62 12.18 -12.92
N GLN A 56 1.28 11.01 -12.80
CA GLN A 56 0.79 9.90 -11.97
C GLN A 56 0.96 10.22 -10.49
N LYS A 57 0.10 9.67 -9.64
CA LYS A 57 0.06 10.01 -8.22
C LYS A 57 0.10 8.76 -7.34
N LEU A 58 0.81 8.89 -6.21
CA LEU A 58 0.84 7.89 -5.15
C LEU A 58 0.21 8.45 -3.88
N VAL A 59 -0.70 7.70 -3.30
CA VAL A 59 -1.22 7.91 -1.95
C VAL A 59 -0.79 6.76 -1.08
N THR A 60 -0.10 7.05 0.02
CA THR A 60 0.36 6.03 0.98
C THR A 60 -0.34 6.22 2.31
N ILE A 61 -0.87 5.14 2.88
CA ILE A 61 -1.54 5.09 4.18
C ILE A 61 -0.66 4.28 5.12
N GLU A 62 -0.23 4.89 6.23
CA GLU A 62 0.72 4.28 7.17
C GLU A 62 0.26 4.49 8.61
N HIS A 63 0.49 3.49 9.46
CA HIS A 63 0.17 3.54 10.89
C HIS A 63 1.42 3.60 11.80
N SER A 64 2.59 3.17 11.29
CA SER A 64 3.84 3.18 12.05
C SER A 64 4.50 4.55 12.05
N PRO A 65 4.70 5.18 13.23
CA PRO A 65 5.45 6.44 13.32
C PRO A 65 6.87 6.34 12.80
N ASP A 66 7.53 5.18 12.97
CA ASP A 66 8.91 4.97 12.54
C ASP A 66 9.01 4.98 11.01
N TRP A 67 8.09 4.29 10.33
CA TRP A 67 8.03 4.31 8.87
C TRP A 67 7.60 5.68 8.35
N GLN A 68 6.61 6.31 9.00
CA GLN A 68 6.20 7.66 8.65
C GLN A 68 7.38 8.64 8.67
N MET A 69 8.15 8.64 9.74
CA MET A 69 9.29 9.54 9.89
C MET A 69 10.37 9.27 8.83
N LYS A 70 10.71 8.01 8.58
CA LYS A 70 11.74 7.61 7.61
C LYS A 70 11.32 7.98 6.19
N VAL A 71 10.13 7.54 5.75
CA VAL A 71 9.66 7.71 4.36
C VAL A 71 9.40 9.18 4.06
N SER A 72 8.66 9.89 4.93
CA SER A 72 8.40 11.32 4.73
C SER A 72 9.69 12.14 4.77
N GLY A 73 10.60 11.81 5.71
CA GLY A 73 11.89 12.49 5.81
C GLY A 73 12.69 12.35 4.53
N TYR A 74 12.78 11.15 3.97
CA TYR A 74 13.47 10.91 2.70
C TYR A 74 12.81 11.63 1.52
N ILE A 75 11.48 11.49 1.35
CA ILE A 75 10.75 12.09 0.22
C ILE A 75 10.82 13.61 0.26
N ASN A 76 10.78 14.23 1.44
CA ASN A 76 10.91 15.68 1.59
C ASN A 76 12.27 16.23 1.12
N THR A 77 13.29 15.39 0.98
CA THR A 77 14.58 15.77 0.37
C THR A 77 14.58 15.67 -1.16
N ARG A 78 13.50 15.13 -1.77
CA ARG A 78 13.39 14.79 -3.18
C ARG A 78 12.29 15.63 -3.85
N SER A 79 12.64 16.82 -4.30
CA SER A 79 11.69 17.71 -5.00
C SER A 79 11.14 17.13 -6.32
N ASP A 80 11.86 16.18 -6.90
CA ASP A 80 11.49 15.49 -8.15
C ASP A 80 10.29 14.54 -8.01
N ILE A 81 9.97 14.10 -6.79
CA ILE A 81 8.88 13.14 -6.53
C ILE A 81 7.83 13.63 -5.53
N ASN A 82 8.15 14.66 -4.74
CA ASN A 82 7.31 15.10 -3.62
C ASN A 82 5.92 15.60 -4.06
N ASP A 83 5.82 16.32 -5.17
CA ASP A 83 4.55 16.89 -5.65
C ASP A 83 3.51 15.84 -6.12
N ARG A 84 3.95 14.59 -6.29
CA ARG A 84 3.11 13.46 -6.72
C ARG A 84 2.69 12.57 -5.57
N PHE A 85 3.15 12.88 -4.36
CA PHE A 85 3.02 12.06 -3.18
C PHE A 85 2.03 12.63 -2.17
N THR A 86 1.13 11.80 -1.69
CA THR A 86 0.25 12.13 -0.56
C THR A 86 0.43 11.08 0.52
N TYR A 87 0.86 11.52 1.70
CA TYR A 87 1.03 10.66 2.86
C TYR A 87 -0.12 10.84 3.84
N ILE A 88 -0.81 9.75 4.18
CA ILE A 88 -1.89 9.72 5.16
C ILE A 88 -1.42 8.90 6.36
N PHE A 89 -1.16 9.58 7.46
CA PHE A 89 -0.68 8.93 8.69
C PHE A 89 -1.83 8.64 9.64
N LYS A 90 -1.91 7.38 10.12
CA LYS A 90 -2.95 6.86 11.01
C LYS A 90 -2.32 6.18 12.23
N PRO A 91 -1.77 6.95 13.17
CA PRO A 91 -0.98 6.44 14.31
C PRO A 91 -1.81 5.64 15.33
N GLU A 92 -3.11 5.76 15.34
CA GLU A 92 -4.02 5.08 16.24
C GLU A 92 -3.92 3.56 16.18
N LEU A 93 -3.39 3.02 15.10
CA LEU A 93 -3.14 1.59 14.93
C LEU A 93 -1.74 1.14 15.36
N TYR A 94 -0.88 2.05 15.78
CA TYR A 94 0.51 1.72 16.12
C TYR A 94 0.64 0.66 17.21
N GLY A 95 -0.24 0.66 18.21
CA GLY A 95 -0.27 -0.33 19.29
C GLY A 95 -0.60 -1.77 18.85
N TYR A 96 -1.07 -1.95 17.62
CA TYR A 96 -1.51 -3.26 17.08
C TYR A 96 -0.43 -3.99 16.27
N GLN A 97 0.82 -3.56 16.32
CA GLN A 97 1.93 -4.09 15.50
C GLN A 97 2.18 -5.61 15.64
N HIS A 98 1.75 -6.22 16.74
CA HIS A 98 2.08 -7.62 17.04
C HIS A 98 0.93 -8.61 16.86
N GLY A 99 -0.24 -8.16 16.46
CA GLY A 99 -1.43 -9.02 16.38
C GLY A 99 -2.22 -8.83 15.09
N TYR A 100 -1.65 -9.21 13.95
CA TYR A 100 -2.37 -9.18 12.66
C TYR A 100 -3.70 -9.93 12.66
N SER A 101 -3.93 -10.81 13.64
CA SER A 101 -5.11 -11.65 13.74
C SER A 101 -6.25 -11.06 14.58
N ASN A 102 -5.99 -10.10 15.46
CA ASN A 102 -6.96 -9.68 16.48
C ASN A 102 -7.53 -8.27 16.26
N ILE A 103 -7.10 -7.55 15.25
CA ILE A 103 -7.54 -6.18 14.98
C ILE A 103 -9.05 -6.10 14.73
N ASN A 104 -9.66 -7.17 14.21
CA ASN A 104 -11.03 -7.13 13.70
C ASN A 104 -12.13 -7.24 14.77
N GLU A 105 -11.83 -7.79 15.94
CA GLU A 105 -12.86 -8.13 16.92
C GLU A 105 -12.89 -7.22 18.15
N GLU A 106 -11.73 -6.71 18.58
CA GLU A 106 -11.63 -5.99 19.85
C GLU A 106 -11.70 -4.46 19.73
N HIS A 107 -11.31 -3.89 18.55
CA HIS A 107 -11.23 -2.43 18.36
C HIS A 107 -11.68 -1.98 16.96
N PRO A 108 -12.95 -2.08 16.61
CA PRO A 108 -13.44 -1.75 15.27
C PRO A 108 -13.31 -0.26 14.92
N HIS A 109 -13.29 0.63 15.90
CA HIS A 109 -13.41 2.08 15.67
C HIS A 109 -12.15 2.77 15.15
N GLY A 110 -10.95 2.22 15.36
CA GLY A 110 -9.71 2.77 14.81
C GLY A 110 -9.39 2.27 13.40
N LEU A 111 -10.04 1.19 12.99
CA LEU A 111 -9.75 0.52 11.73
C LEU A 111 -10.38 1.24 10.54
N ASP A 112 -11.58 1.78 10.69
CA ASP A 112 -12.35 2.39 9.60
C ASP A 112 -11.57 3.52 8.91
N ASP A 113 -10.96 4.40 9.70
CA ASP A 113 -10.17 5.53 9.22
C ASP A 113 -8.84 5.11 8.56
N TYR A 114 -8.32 3.94 8.92
CA TYR A 114 -7.14 3.37 8.27
C TYR A 114 -7.51 2.69 6.96
N LEU A 115 -8.59 1.94 6.94
CA LEU A 115 -9.04 1.18 5.77
C LEU A 115 -9.49 2.10 4.63
N VAL A 116 -10.27 3.14 4.95
CA VAL A 116 -10.78 4.13 4.01
C VAL A 116 -10.65 5.53 4.59
N PRO A 117 -9.44 6.09 4.65
CA PRO A 117 -9.18 7.38 5.32
C PRO A 117 -9.91 8.56 4.67
N ASN A 118 -10.19 8.47 3.38
CA ASN A 118 -11.02 9.43 2.65
C ASN A 118 -11.50 8.84 1.32
N LYS A 119 -12.52 9.46 0.71
CA LYS A 119 -13.10 8.99 -0.55
C LYS A 119 -12.17 9.17 -1.77
N ASN A 120 -11.18 10.04 -1.68
CA ASN A 120 -10.29 10.34 -2.80
C ASN A 120 -9.31 9.19 -3.12
N ILE A 121 -9.26 8.14 -2.29
CA ILE A 121 -8.49 6.94 -2.60
C ILE A 121 -9.25 5.97 -3.50
N LEU A 122 -10.57 6.07 -3.59
CA LEU A 122 -11.42 5.06 -4.23
C LEU A 122 -11.37 5.06 -5.76
N ASP A 123 -10.80 6.09 -6.37
CA ASP A 123 -10.64 6.24 -7.83
C ASP A 123 -9.26 5.77 -8.33
N ALA A 124 -8.52 5.01 -7.53
CA ALA A 124 -7.20 4.53 -7.93
C ALA A 124 -7.27 3.38 -8.95
N ASP A 125 -6.27 3.32 -9.81
CA ASP A 125 -6.07 2.27 -10.81
C ASP A 125 -5.41 1.04 -10.19
N ILE A 126 -4.56 1.25 -9.17
CA ILE A 126 -3.85 0.21 -8.46
C ILE A 126 -4.02 0.40 -6.94
N PHE A 127 -4.35 -0.68 -6.26
CA PHE A 127 -4.35 -0.79 -4.80
C PHE A 127 -3.33 -1.85 -4.37
N LEU A 128 -2.33 -1.46 -3.57
CA LEU A 128 -1.34 -2.36 -2.97
C LEU A 128 -1.56 -2.42 -1.46
N VAL A 129 -1.89 -3.59 -0.95
CA VAL A 129 -2.16 -3.79 0.47
C VAL A 129 -1.00 -4.57 1.09
N ASP A 130 -0.10 -3.84 1.74
CA ASP A 130 1.10 -4.36 2.43
C ASP A 130 1.17 -3.98 3.92
N GLY A 131 0.16 -3.29 4.42
CA GLY A 131 0.03 -2.89 5.83
C GLY A 131 -0.69 -3.94 6.69
N VAL A 132 -1.56 -3.47 7.58
CA VAL A 132 -2.42 -4.31 8.43
C VAL A 132 -3.78 -4.54 7.79
N ALA A 133 -4.56 -5.50 8.33
CA ALA A 133 -5.93 -5.84 7.89
C ALA A 133 -6.06 -6.10 6.36
N ARG A 134 -5.07 -6.74 5.76
CA ARG A 134 -4.89 -6.84 4.30
C ARG A 134 -6.11 -7.40 3.57
N ALA A 135 -6.71 -8.48 4.06
CA ALA A 135 -7.89 -9.09 3.42
C ALA A 135 -9.10 -8.16 3.43
N THR A 136 -9.35 -7.50 4.57
CA THR A 136 -10.46 -6.55 4.72
C THR A 136 -10.27 -5.33 3.83
N THR A 137 -9.05 -4.77 3.80
CA THR A 137 -8.71 -3.64 2.93
C THR A 137 -8.93 -3.97 1.47
N ALA A 138 -8.40 -5.11 1.00
CA ALA A 138 -8.57 -5.54 -0.39
C ALA A 138 -10.05 -5.73 -0.75
N LEU A 139 -10.83 -6.31 0.16
CA LEU A 139 -12.26 -6.53 -0.05
C LEU A 139 -13.03 -5.20 -0.11
N LEU A 140 -12.72 -4.24 0.75
CA LEU A 140 -13.30 -2.90 0.69
C LEU A 140 -12.95 -2.21 -0.64
N MET A 141 -11.71 -2.31 -1.11
CA MET A 141 -11.33 -1.73 -2.40
C MET A 141 -12.07 -2.37 -3.57
N LYS A 142 -12.32 -3.68 -3.52
CA LYS A 142 -13.19 -4.33 -4.49
C LYS A 142 -14.57 -3.70 -4.57
N PHE A 143 -15.21 -3.48 -3.41
CA PHE A 143 -16.61 -3.01 -3.37
C PHE A 143 -16.78 -1.50 -3.51
N LEU A 144 -15.81 -0.72 -3.02
CA LEU A 144 -15.91 0.74 -2.93
C LEU A 144 -15.19 1.46 -4.07
N SER A 145 -14.23 0.81 -4.75
CA SER A 145 -13.53 1.44 -5.88
C SER A 145 -14.51 1.91 -6.94
N THR A 146 -14.32 3.14 -7.41
CA THR A 146 -15.07 3.76 -8.48
C THR A 146 -14.57 3.35 -9.87
N LYS A 147 -13.39 2.74 -9.96
CA LYS A 147 -12.87 2.16 -11.21
C LYS A 147 -13.61 0.85 -11.49
N GLU A 148 -13.85 0.59 -12.77
CA GLU A 148 -14.49 -0.64 -13.22
C GLU A 148 -13.60 -1.86 -13.01
N ASP A 149 -12.32 -1.75 -13.35
CA ASP A 149 -11.33 -2.84 -13.28
C ASP A 149 -10.02 -2.39 -12.60
N PRO A 150 -10.06 -2.07 -11.30
CA PRO A 150 -8.85 -1.73 -10.56
C PRO A 150 -7.98 -2.98 -10.36
N ILE A 151 -6.67 -2.80 -10.37
CA ILE A 151 -5.74 -3.85 -9.96
C ILE A 151 -5.61 -3.82 -8.44
N ILE A 152 -5.84 -4.96 -7.78
CA ILE A 152 -5.71 -5.07 -6.32
C ILE A 152 -4.64 -6.10 -6.01
N PHE A 153 -3.64 -5.71 -5.21
CA PHE A 153 -2.56 -6.58 -4.74
C PHE A 153 -2.65 -6.77 -3.22
N ILE A 154 -2.38 -8.00 -2.76
CA ILE A 154 -2.04 -8.29 -1.35
C ILE A 154 -0.63 -8.85 -1.33
N HIS A 155 0.29 -8.15 -0.66
CA HIS A 155 1.64 -8.63 -0.38
C HIS A 155 1.64 -9.60 0.80
N ASP A 156 2.62 -10.51 0.86
CA ASP A 156 2.70 -11.59 1.86
C ASP A 156 1.43 -12.46 1.96
N TYR A 157 0.70 -12.61 0.87
CA TYR A 157 -0.47 -13.49 0.85
C TYR A 157 -0.04 -14.96 1.00
N TYR A 158 0.87 -15.41 0.13
CA TYR A 158 1.37 -16.78 0.17
C TYR A 158 2.29 -16.99 1.37
N GLY A 159 2.05 -18.09 2.11
CA GLY A 159 2.63 -18.34 3.43
C GLY A 159 1.77 -17.82 4.60
N ARG A 160 0.75 -17.01 4.30
CA ARG A 160 -0.22 -16.49 5.28
C ARG A 160 -1.67 -16.73 4.86
N GLU A 161 -1.94 -17.65 3.93
CA GLU A 161 -3.25 -17.92 3.32
C GLU A 161 -4.35 -18.16 4.37
N ARG A 162 -4.01 -18.81 5.47
CA ARG A 162 -4.96 -19.07 6.57
C ARG A 162 -5.64 -17.82 7.11
N TRP A 163 -4.98 -16.64 6.97
CA TRP A 163 -5.49 -15.36 7.46
C TRP A 163 -6.30 -14.60 6.40
N TYR A 164 -6.04 -14.86 5.11
CA TYR A 164 -6.55 -14.04 4.02
C TYR A 164 -7.48 -14.78 3.06
N SER A 165 -7.45 -16.12 3.04
CA SER A 165 -8.19 -16.93 2.06
C SER A 165 -9.70 -16.76 2.12
N TRP A 166 -10.26 -16.39 3.28
CA TRP A 166 -11.69 -16.13 3.42
C TRP A 166 -12.18 -14.99 2.50
N ALA A 167 -11.35 -14.02 2.18
CA ALA A 167 -11.70 -12.92 1.29
C ALA A 167 -11.64 -13.31 -0.19
N MET A 168 -10.86 -14.32 -0.55
CA MET A 168 -10.61 -14.69 -1.96
C MET A 168 -11.86 -15.12 -2.71
N GLN A 169 -12.82 -15.73 -2.02
CA GLN A 169 -14.09 -16.18 -2.61
C GLN A 169 -14.93 -15.03 -3.21
N PHE A 170 -14.66 -13.80 -2.82
CA PHE A 170 -15.38 -12.62 -3.30
C PHE A 170 -14.76 -12.02 -4.57
N PHE A 171 -13.56 -12.42 -4.97
CA PHE A 171 -12.91 -11.93 -6.19
C PHE A 171 -13.23 -12.84 -7.37
N SER A 172 -13.38 -12.23 -8.57
CA SER A 172 -13.70 -12.98 -9.79
C SER A 172 -12.54 -13.87 -10.24
N LYS A 173 -11.31 -13.44 -9.95
CA LYS A 173 -10.08 -14.15 -10.28
C LYS A 173 -8.96 -13.74 -9.32
N SER A 174 -8.04 -14.68 -9.06
CA SER A 174 -6.79 -14.40 -8.38
C SER A 174 -5.62 -15.03 -9.15
N GLU A 175 -4.45 -14.41 -9.09
CA GLU A 175 -3.23 -14.87 -9.73
C GLU A 175 -2.06 -14.73 -8.77
N LYS A 176 -1.24 -15.78 -8.66
CA LYS A 176 0.02 -15.72 -7.93
C LYS A 176 1.05 -14.94 -8.74
N VAL A 177 1.67 -13.96 -8.10
CA VAL A 177 2.79 -13.20 -8.65
C VAL A 177 4.01 -13.44 -7.77
N GLY A 178 5.07 -13.95 -8.34
CA GLY A 178 6.30 -14.25 -7.58
C GLY A 178 6.07 -15.24 -6.43
N HIS A 179 6.61 -14.91 -5.25
CA HIS A 179 6.60 -15.79 -4.08
C HIS A 179 5.44 -15.53 -3.13
N THR A 180 5.15 -14.27 -2.83
CA THR A 180 4.24 -13.88 -1.75
C THR A 180 3.05 -13.03 -2.19
N LEU A 181 3.16 -12.39 -3.36
CA LEU A 181 2.17 -11.46 -3.88
C LEU A 181 1.00 -12.19 -4.56
N VAL A 182 -0.22 -11.73 -4.33
CA VAL A 182 -1.40 -12.10 -5.11
C VAL A 182 -1.99 -10.88 -5.80
N ARG A 183 -2.32 -11.02 -7.08
CA ARG A 183 -3.14 -10.09 -7.84
C ARG A 183 -4.59 -10.55 -7.84
N LEU A 184 -5.52 -9.62 -7.65
CA LEU A 184 -6.96 -9.86 -7.56
C LEU A 184 -7.71 -9.01 -8.57
N TRP A 185 -8.80 -9.59 -9.11
CA TRP A 185 -9.74 -8.91 -10.03
C TRP A 185 -11.09 -8.70 -9.33
N LYS A 186 -11.65 -7.53 -9.55
CA LYS A 186 -12.95 -7.11 -8.99
C LYS A 186 -14.11 -8.03 -9.36
#